data_9b397f23ccb7b774a90078040b15c0d3
#
_entry.id   9b397f23ccb7b774a90078040b15c0d3
#
_cell.length_a   1.000
_cell.length_b   1.000
_cell.length_c   1.000
_cell.angle_alpha   90.00
_cell.angle_beta   90.00
_cell.angle_gamma   90.00
#
_symmetry.space_group_name_H-M   'P 1'
#
loop_
_entity.id
_entity.type
_entity.pdbx_description
1 polymer ?
#
loop_
_entity_poly.entity_id
_entity_poly.type
_entity_poly.pdbx_seq_one_letter_code
_entity_poly.pdbx_strand_id
1 'polypeptide(L)' 'MTASELFEIAQEHRRNKRFGDAINMYRAVAEAEDATEQLKKQCIASIELIQEINSFVNVDLLNP' A
#
# COMPACT_ATOMS: atom_id res chain seq x y z
N MET A 1 7.06 -2.76 14.83
CA MET A 1 7.47 -1.77 13.84
C MET A 1 6.54 -0.58 13.85
N THR A 2 7.08 0.60 13.63
CA THR A 2 6.25 1.79 13.54
C THR A 2 5.61 1.88 12.17
N ALA A 3 4.58 2.71 12.08
CA ALA A 3 3.93 2.95 10.80
C ALA A 3 4.92 3.48 9.77
N SER A 4 5.84 4.35 10.21
CA SER A 4 6.85 4.91 9.31
C SER A 4 7.77 3.82 8.76
N GLU A 5 8.15 2.88 9.60
CA GLU A 5 9.00 1.78 9.15
C GLU A 5 8.27 0.89 8.15
N LEU A 6 7.01 0.60 8.42
CA LEU A 6 6.21 -0.19 7.51
C LEU A 6 6.04 0.53 6.18
N PHE A 7 5.88 1.86 6.24
CA PHE A 7 5.75 2.66 5.04
C PHE A 7 7.01 2.57 4.18
N GLU A 8 8.18 2.61 4.81
CA GLU A 8 9.44 2.47 4.08
C GLU A 8 9.54 1.12 3.40
N ILE A 9 9.10 0.07 4.08
CA ILE A 9 9.11 -1.27 3.50
C ILE A 9 8.18 -1.32 2.28
N ALA A 10 7.00 -0.70 2.40
CA ALA A 10 6.06 -0.64 1.28
C ALA A 10 6.70 0.07 0.08
N GLN A 11 7.38 1.19 0.34
CA GLN A 11 8.05 1.93 -0.71
C GLN A 11 9.14 1.09 -1.39
N GLU A 12 9.84 0.31 -0.59
CA GLU A 12 10.89 -0.57 -1.12
C GLU A 12 10.29 -1.62 -2.05
N HIS A 13 9.20 -2.26 -1.62
CA HIS A 13 8.53 -3.23 -2.48
C HIS A 13 8.08 -2.58 -3.79
N ARG A 14 7.55 -1.38 -3.68
CA ARG A 14 7.08 -0.67 -4.86
C ARG A 14 8.23 -0.40 -5.83
N ARG A 15 9.38 0.04 -5.30
CA ARG A 15 10.55 0.30 -6.14
C ARG A 15 11.03 -0.97 -6.83
N ASN A 16 10.87 -2.11 -6.19
CA ASN A 16 11.27 -3.39 -6.75
C ASN A 16 10.16 -4.06 -7.53
N LYS A 17 9.09 -3.34 -7.79
CA LYS A 17 7.95 -3.80 -8.58
C LYS A 17 7.23 -4.99 -7.97
N ARG A 18 7.33 -5.13 -6.67
CA ARG A 18 6.58 -6.14 -5.92
C ARG A 18 5.28 -5.50 -5.49
N PHE A 19 4.39 -5.31 -6.44
CA PHE A 19 3.21 -4.47 -6.20
C PHE A 19 2.22 -5.09 -5.24
N GLY A 20 2.04 -6.40 -5.29
CA GLY A 20 1.17 -7.07 -4.32
C GLY A 20 1.66 -6.89 -2.91
N ASP A 21 2.97 -7.08 -2.71
CA ASP A 21 3.56 -6.90 -1.39
C ASP A 21 3.47 -5.44 -0.94
N ALA A 22 3.68 -4.51 -1.87
CA ALA A 22 3.60 -3.08 -1.56
C ALA A 22 2.20 -2.73 -1.09
N ILE A 23 1.18 -3.21 -1.78
CA ILE A 23 -0.21 -2.93 -1.41
C ILE A 23 -0.51 -3.47 -0.03
N ASN A 24 -0.08 -4.70 0.26
CA ASN A 24 -0.30 -5.29 1.57
C ASN A 24 0.37 -4.47 2.67
N MET A 25 1.58 -3.98 2.41
CA MET A 25 2.28 -3.16 3.40
C MET A 25 1.63 -1.80 3.57
N TYR A 26 1.18 -1.18 2.48
CA TYR A 26 0.47 0.09 2.59
C TYR A 26 -0.80 -0.07 3.41
N ARG A 27 -1.50 -1.20 3.24
CA ARG A 27 -2.68 -1.47 4.06
C ARG A 27 -2.32 -1.61 5.52
N ALA A 28 -1.22 -2.30 5.80
CA ALA A 28 -0.76 -2.46 7.18
C ALA A 28 -0.45 -1.10 7.80
N VAL A 29 0.16 -0.19 7.04
CA VAL A 29 0.43 1.16 7.51
C VAL A 29 -0.88 1.87 7.84
N ALA A 30 -1.84 1.79 6.93
CA ALA A 30 -3.11 2.48 7.11
C ALA A 30 -3.87 1.98 8.34
N GLU A 31 -3.62 0.73 8.73
CA GLU A 31 -4.29 0.14 9.89
C GLU A 31 -3.48 0.26 11.17
N ALA A 32 -2.26 0.78 11.08
CA ALA A 32 -1.41 0.90 12.26
C ALA A 32 -1.93 1.98 13.19
N GLU A 33 -1.82 1.71 14.49
CA GLU A 33 -2.33 2.64 15.49
C GLU A 33 -1.59 3.97 15.50
N ASP A 34 -0.32 3.95 15.17
CA ASP A 34 0.50 5.15 15.19
C ASP A 34 0.54 5.88 13.85
N ALA A 35 -0.25 5.45 12.89
CA ALA A 35 -0.31 6.13 11.60
C ALA A 35 -1.11 7.43 11.72
N THR A 36 -0.54 8.51 11.18
CA THR A 36 -1.26 9.78 11.15
C THR A 36 -2.29 9.74 10.03
N GLU A 37 -3.25 10.66 10.10
CA GLU A 37 -4.25 10.77 9.04
C GLU A 37 -3.60 11.03 7.69
N GLN A 38 -2.57 11.86 7.69
CA GLN A 38 -1.87 12.19 6.46
C GLN A 38 -1.19 10.95 5.88
N LEU A 39 -0.56 10.16 6.75
CA LEU A 39 0.11 8.93 6.30
C LEU A 39 -0.89 7.93 5.76
N LYS A 40 -2.04 7.80 6.42
CA LYS A 40 -3.10 6.93 5.94
C LYS A 40 -3.57 7.32 4.55
N LYS A 41 -3.78 8.62 4.34
CA LYS A 41 -4.21 9.11 3.04
C LYS A 41 -3.16 8.85 1.98
N GLN A 42 -1.90 9.01 2.35
CA GLN A 42 -0.79 8.75 1.45
C GLN A 42 -0.78 7.28 1.01
N CYS A 43 -1.03 6.38 1.96
CA CYS A 43 -1.05 4.96 1.66
C CYS A 43 -2.21 4.60 0.74
N ILE A 44 -3.37 5.14 1.01
CA ILE A 44 -4.55 4.89 0.18
C ILE A 44 -4.30 5.39 -1.23
N ALA A 45 -3.75 6.59 -1.36
CA ALA A 45 -3.42 7.14 -2.67
C ALA A 45 -2.39 6.28 -3.40
N SER A 46 -1.40 5.78 -2.67
CA SER A 46 -0.37 4.92 -3.25
C SER A 46 -0.96 3.61 -3.75
N ILE A 47 -1.85 3.02 -2.97
CA ILE A 47 -2.52 1.79 -3.36
C ILE A 47 -3.32 2.01 -4.64
N GLU A 48 -4.10 3.09 -4.66
CA GLU A 48 -4.91 3.40 -5.84
C GLU A 48 -4.05 3.62 -7.08
N LEU A 49 -2.94 4.30 -6.90
CA LEU A 49 -2.04 4.55 -8.02
C LEU A 49 -1.46 3.26 -8.57
N ILE A 50 -1.02 2.38 -7.69
CA ILE A 50 -0.47 1.09 -8.11
C ILE A 50 -1.53 0.28 -8.85
N GLN A 51 -2.74 0.23 -8.29
CA GLN A 51 -3.83 -0.52 -8.89
C GLN A 51 -4.20 0.02 -10.26
N GLU A 52 -4.20 1.33 -10.37
CA GLU A 52 -4.56 1.99 -11.63
C GLU A 52 -3.53 1.69 -12.70
N ILE A 53 -2.25 1.82 -12.37
CA ILE A 53 -1.17 1.61 -13.34
C ILE A 53 -1.10 0.15 -13.77
N ASN A 54 -1.32 -0.76 -12.83
CA ASN A 54 -1.13 -2.18 -13.08
C ASN A 54 -2.42 -2.96 -13.25
N SER A 55 -3.55 -2.30 -13.17
CA SER A 55 -4.87 -2.93 -13.26
C SER A 55 -5.03 -4.05 -12.23
N PHE A 56 -4.36 -3.90 -11.10
CA PHE A 56 -4.33 -4.94 -10.07
C PHE A 56 -5.66 -5.18 -9.42
N VAL A 57 -6.30 -4.09 -9.02
CA VAL A 57 -7.49 -4.17 -8.20
C VAL A 57 -8.62 -4.91 -8.89
N ASN A 58 -8.73 -4.71 -10.18
CA ASN A 58 -9.86 -5.24 -10.91
C ASN A 58 -9.87 -6.76 -10.90
N VAL A 59 -8.70 -7.36 -10.98
CA VAL A 59 -8.58 -8.79 -10.97
C VAL A 59 -9.01 -9.35 -9.62
N ASP A 60 -8.48 -8.76 -8.55
CA ASP A 60 -8.77 -9.23 -7.21
C ASP A 60 -10.23 -9.11 -6.83
N LEU A 61 -10.84 -8.01 -7.25
CA LEU A 61 -12.23 -7.77 -6.91
C LEU A 61 -13.20 -8.60 -7.74
N LEU A 62 -12.82 -8.88 -8.96
CA LEU A 62 -13.69 -9.61 -9.87
C LEU A 62 -13.58 -11.12 -9.73
N ASN A 63 -12.53 -11.57 -9.06
CA ASN A 63 -12.30 -12.99 -8.86
C ASN A 63 -12.22 -13.32 -7.39
N PRO A 64 -13.29 -13.11 -6.66
CA PRO A 64 -13.31 -13.40 -5.24
C PRO A 64 -13.24 -14.89 -4.95
#